data_48a385af46a65043d25cb70bbeeebdd0
#
_entry.id   48a385af46a65043d25cb70bbeeebdd0
#
_cell.length_a   1.000
_cell.length_b   1.000
_cell.length_c   1.000
_cell.angle_alpha   90.00
_cell.angle_beta   90.00
_cell.angle_gamma   90.00
#
_symmetry.space_group_name_H-M   'P 1'
#
loop_
_entity.id
_entity.type
_entity.pdbx_description
1 polymer ?
#
loop_
_entity_poly.entity_id
_entity_poly.type
_entity_poly.pdbx_seq_one_letter_code
_entity_poly.pdbx_strand_id
1 'polypeptide(L)'
;MGWWQVNADTLAGSRFLISPLAETFASLKLLHSGVGAHPGETAWLRAHLPGYRARLAADPVTAWLVRAGLGRHWLADFLTPTPRDGESFEDGLGRVRSAGAADARAHLRVSLAGPLPDVLERDDLPERAAALLEYVWEAAVLPYWERRRRVLEADVAVRTAQVSRGGWASVLDSLRPGTRWLGESRLQVNLHEYPPREISGAELLFVPVTPRAGWVSWEEAEGRGGAEERGGVGRYAVVYPCVGALAGDCGGTAATPALSALLGAGRAVVLVLLGEGPLSTTQLVALTGQGLGSVGRHLRVLLDAGLVERRRVGRSVLYSRTGVGDAVVEAGG
;
A
#
# COMPACT_ATOMS: atom_id res chain seq x y z
N MET A 1 15.99 0.89 -15.98
CA MET A 1 15.59 -0.07 -14.93
C MET A 1 16.33 0.29 -13.66
N GLY A 2 15.60 0.68 -12.58
CA GLY A 2 16.20 1.05 -11.29
C GLY A 2 16.43 -0.19 -10.43
N TRP A 3 17.60 -0.33 -9.82
CA TRP A 3 17.92 -1.43 -8.92
C TRP A 3 18.84 -0.97 -7.78
N TRP A 4 18.81 -1.72 -6.68
CA TRP A 4 19.67 -1.55 -5.52
C TRP A 4 20.62 -2.72 -5.38
N GLN A 5 21.88 -2.43 -5.06
CA GLN A 5 22.84 -3.42 -4.61
C GLN A 5 22.59 -3.70 -3.12
N VAL A 6 22.28 -4.95 -2.78
CA VAL A 6 21.85 -5.35 -1.44
C VAL A 6 22.68 -6.56 -1.01
N ASN A 7 23.54 -6.41 0.00
CA ASN A 7 24.30 -7.55 0.50
C ASN A 7 23.42 -8.52 1.32
N ALA A 8 23.98 -9.70 1.65
CA ALA A 8 23.26 -10.74 2.37
C ALA A 8 22.82 -10.30 3.77
N ASP A 9 23.63 -9.50 4.47
CA ASP A 9 23.34 -9.02 5.82
C ASP A 9 22.17 -8.02 5.82
N THR A 10 22.17 -7.06 4.89
CA THR A 10 21.05 -6.12 4.69
C THR A 10 19.77 -6.87 4.37
N LEU A 11 19.84 -7.88 3.49
CA LEU A 11 18.67 -8.68 3.15
C LEU A 11 18.20 -9.55 4.34
N ALA A 12 19.11 -10.12 5.10
CA ALA A 12 18.78 -10.88 6.31
C ALA A 12 18.15 -10.03 7.41
N GLY A 13 18.61 -8.76 7.55
CA GLY A 13 18.06 -7.78 8.49
C GLY A 13 16.77 -7.11 8.00
N SER A 14 16.33 -7.40 6.77
CA SER A 14 15.10 -6.80 6.21
C SER A 14 13.86 -7.29 6.94
N ARG A 15 12.86 -6.41 7.06
CA ARG A 15 11.61 -6.73 7.74
C ARG A 15 10.40 -6.07 7.12
N PHE A 16 9.24 -6.59 7.45
CA PHE A 16 7.96 -5.98 7.13
C PHE A 16 7.53 -5.07 8.27
N LEU A 17 6.97 -3.91 7.95
CA LEU A 17 6.36 -3.03 8.94
C LEU A 17 5.09 -2.38 8.41
N ILE A 18 4.18 -2.02 9.31
CA ILE A 18 2.94 -1.32 8.99
C ILE A 18 3.13 0.15 9.33
N SER A 19 2.79 1.02 8.36
CA SER A 19 2.89 2.48 8.52
C SER A 19 1.54 3.16 8.25
N PRO A 20 0.94 3.79 9.27
CA PRO A 20 -0.29 4.56 9.09
C PRO A 20 -0.12 5.71 8.08
N LEU A 21 1.04 6.38 8.07
CA LEU A 21 1.32 7.44 7.11
C LEU A 21 1.44 6.91 5.68
N ALA A 22 2.11 5.76 5.47
CA ALA A 22 2.21 5.15 4.14
C ALA A 22 0.83 4.72 3.61
N GLU A 23 -0.05 4.18 4.47
CA GLU A 23 -1.43 3.85 4.13
C GLU A 23 -2.23 5.10 3.74
N THR A 24 -2.06 6.20 4.50
CA THR A 24 -2.70 7.48 4.21
C THR A 24 -2.23 8.06 2.87
N PHE A 25 -0.93 8.02 2.62
CA PHE A 25 -0.38 8.50 1.35
C PHE A 25 -0.82 7.63 0.16
N ALA A 26 -0.91 6.31 0.33
CA ALA A 26 -1.48 5.43 -0.69
C ALA A 26 -2.95 5.78 -0.99
N SER A 27 -3.72 6.10 0.05
CA SER A 27 -5.10 6.57 -0.06
C SER A 27 -5.21 7.94 -0.76
N LEU A 28 -4.29 8.87 -0.47
CA LEU A 28 -4.17 10.14 -1.19
C LEU A 28 -3.88 9.91 -2.69
N LYS A 29 -2.96 9.00 -3.03
CA LYS A 29 -2.68 8.63 -4.43
C LYS A 29 -3.92 8.09 -5.13
N LEU A 30 -4.70 7.25 -4.45
CA LEU A 30 -5.95 6.69 -4.99
C LEU A 30 -7.00 7.80 -5.21
N LEU A 31 -7.18 8.71 -4.24
CA LEU A 31 -8.05 9.88 -4.39
C LEU A 31 -7.61 10.79 -5.54
N HIS A 32 -6.31 11.04 -5.67
CA HIS A 32 -5.77 11.88 -6.73
C HIS A 32 -5.96 11.26 -8.12
N SER A 33 -5.77 9.95 -8.26
CA SER A 33 -6.01 9.24 -9.52
C SER A 33 -7.49 9.24 -9.89
N GLY A 34 -8.38 9.17 -8.90
CA GLY A 34 -9.83 9.07 -9.09
C GLY A 34 -10.28 7.78 -9.78
N VAL A 35 -9.39 6.81 -9.96
CA VAL A 35 -9.65 5.55 -10.68
C VAL A 35 -9.32 4.37 -9.79
N GLY A 36 -10.32 3.58 -9.45
CA GLY A 36 -10.17 2.33 -8.72
C GLY A 36 -9.73 1.19 -9.64
N ALA A 37 -8.80 0.36 -9.17
CA ALA A 37 -8.31 -0.81 -9.89
C ALA A 37 -9.21 -2.05 -9.70
N HIS A 38 -10.10 -2.02 -8.72
CA HIS A 38 -11.06 -3.10 -8.41
C HIS A 38 -12.31 -2.52 -7.72
N PRO A 39 -13.42 -3.30 -7.61
CA PRO A 39 -14.70 -2.81 -7.08
C PRO A 39 -14.62 -2.14 -5.71
N GLY A 40 -13.80 -2.65 -4.77
CA GLY A 40 -13.63 -2.07 -3.45
C GLY A 40 -13.01 -0.67 -3.49
N GLU A 41 -11.96 -0.44 -4.28
CA GLU A 41 -11.41 0.91 -4.49
C GLU A 41 -12.44 1.83 -5.14
N THR A 42 -13.23 1.32 -6.10
CA THR A 42 -14.28 2.12 -6.75
C THR A 42 -15.38 2.53 -5.76
N ALA A 43 -15.81 1.63 -4.89
CA ALA A 43 -16.78 1.92 -3.84
C ALA A 43 -16.25 2.94 -2.83
N TRP A 44 -15.01 2.77 -2.38
CA TRP A 44 -14.32 3.68 -1.48
C TRP A 44 -14.14 5.08 -2.10
N LEU A 45 -13.72 5.16 -3.38
CA LEU A 45 -13.62 6.42 -4.11
C LEU A 45 -14.97 7.13 -4.22
N ARG A 46 -16.06 6.40 -4.47
CA ARG A 46 -17.41 6.99 -4.52
C ARG A 46 -17.77 7.70 -3.22
N ALA A 47 -17.35 7.17 -2.08
CA ALA A 47 -17.62 7.77 -0.78
C ALA A 47 -16.73 8.99 -0.48
N HIS A 48 -15.44 8.95 -0.84
CA HIS A 48 -14.47 9.93 -0.34
C HIS A 48 -13.99 10.95 -1.38
N LEU A 49 -14.05 10.61 -2.67
CA LEU A 49 -13.58 11.49 -3.76
C LEU A 49 -14.32 12.84 -3.83
N PRO A 50 -15.66 12.92 -3.60
CA PRO A 50 -16.34 14.21 -3.63
C PRO A 50 -15.80 15.18 -2.58
N GLY A 51 -15.61 14.76 -1.33
CA GLY A 51 -15.05 15.59 -0.25
C GLY A 51 -13.61 16.02 -0.54
N TYR A 52 -12.77 15.10 -1.02
CA TYR A 52 -11.41 15.43 -1.44
C TYR A 52 -11.37 16.49 -2.55
N ARG A 53 -12.20 16.35 -3.59
CA ARG A 53 -12.27 17.33 -4.70
C ARG A 53 -12.76 18.69 -4.23
N ALA A 54 -13.77 18.72 -3.35
CA ALA A 54 -14.28 19.98 -2.77
C ALA A 54 -13.18 20.69 -1.98
N ARG A 55 -12.39 19.97 -1.18
CA ARG A 55 -11.26 20.53 -0.44
C ARG A 55 -10.19 21.11 -1.37
N LEU A 56 -9.81 20.41 -2.42
CA LEU A 56 -8.83 20.94 -3.40
C LEU A 56 -9.37 22.12 -4.19
N ALA A 57 -10.66 22.16 -4.50
CA ALA A 57 -11.29 23.30 -5.15
C ALA A 57 -11.29 24.56 -4.26
N ALA A 58 -11.40 24.37 -2.94
CA ALA A 58 -11.34 25.48 -1.97
C ALA A 58 -9.90 25.96 -1.69
N ASP A 59 -8.87 25.16 -1.98
CA ASP A 59 -7.46 25.52 -1.80
C ASP A 59 -6.62 25.20 -3.05
N PRO A 60 -6.55 26.14 -4.00
CA PRO A 60 -5.78 25.96 -5.24
C PRO A 60 -4.27 25.71 -5.01
N VAL A 61 -3.69 26.24 -3.93
CA VAL A 61 -2.27 26.01 -3.60
C VAL A 61 -2.04 24.54 -3.27
N THR A 62 -2.87 23.97 -2.40
CA THR A 62 -2.81 22.55 -2.06
C THR A 62 -3.13 21.67 -3.29
N ALA A 63 -4.04 22.09 -4.17
CA ALA A 63 -4.28 21.37 -5.42
C ALA A 63 -3.04 21.32 -6.33
N TRP A 64 -2.32 22.41 -6.46
CA TRP A 64 -1.05 22.46 -7.18
C TRP A 64 0.05 21.64 -6.48
N LEU A 65 0.13 21.71 -5.15
CA LEU A 65 1.06 20.91 -4.34
C LEU A 65 0.89 19.42 -4.60
N VAL A 66 -0.33 18.91 -4.56
CA VAL A 66 -0.62 17.49 -4.82
C VAL A 66 -0.23 17.11 -6.24
N ARG A 67 -0.64 17.93 -7.22
CA ARG A 67 -0.29 17.68 -8.63
C ARG A 67 1.22 17.67 -8.86
N ALA A 68 1.95 18.55 -8.21
CA ALA A 68 3.40 18.63 -8.30
C ALA A 68 4.08 17.48 -7.53
N GLY A 69 3.58 17.14 -6.35
CA GLY A 69 4.17 16.12 -5.49
C GLY A 69 3.90 14.68 -5.93
N LEU A 70 2.82 14.43 -6.68
CA LEU A 70 2.46 13.14 -7.25
C LEU A 70 2.82 13.07 -8.74
N GLY A 71 4.08 13.34 -9.07
CA GLY A 71 4.56 13.29 -10.44
C GLY A 71 4.49 11.90 -11.07
N ARG A 72 4.58 11.84 -12.40
CA ARG A 72 4.38 10.62 -13.18
C ARG A 72 5.39 9.51 -12.87
N HIS A 73 6.65 9.89 -12.62
CA HIS A 73 7.77 8.95 -12.43
C HIS A 73 8.42 9.10 -11.06
N TRP A 74 8.20 10.21 -10.40
CA TRP A 74 8.82 10.57 -9.14
C TRP A 74 7.81 11.17 -8.19
N LEU A 75 7.89 10.83 -6.92
CA LEU A 75 7.13 11.47 -5.83
C LEU A 75 8.04 12.51 -5.17
N ALA A 76 7.47 13.57 -4.63
CA ALA A 76 8.23 14.50 -3.81
C ALA A 76 8.57 13.82 -2.47
N ASP A 77 9.84 13.56 -2.21
CA ASP A 77 10.31 12.71 -1.10
C ASP A 77 9.81 13.17 0.27
N PHE A 78 9.67 14.49 0.49
CA PHE A 78 9.18 15.01 1.77
C PHE A 78 7.73 14.57 2.11
N LEU A 79 6.95 14.15 1.11
CA LEU A 79 5.60 13.62 1.30
C LEU A 79 5.60 12.16 1.76
N THR A 80 6.71 11.46 1.57
CA THR A 80 6.84 10.03 1.84
C THR A 80 8.08 9.72 2.67
N PRO A 81 8.24 10.34 3.86
CA PRO A 81 9.35 10.02 4.73
C PRO A 81 9.40 8.51 4.98
N THR A 82 10.60 7.95 5.00
CA THR A 82 10.77 6.49 5.13
C THR A 82 10.24 6.01 6.48
N PRO A 83 9.31 5.05 6.53
CA PRO A 83 8.66 4.63 7.76
C PRO A 83 9.64 4.13 8.83
N ARG A 84 9.26 4.28 10.11
CA ARG A 84 10.03 3.84 11.28
C ARG A 84 9.22 2.84 12.09
N ASP A 85 9.93 1.95 12.82
CA ASP A 85 9.28 0.96 13.67
C ASP A 85 8.46 1.63 14.77
N GLY A 86 7.21 1.17 14.93
CA GLY A 86 6.32 1.66 15.98
C GLY A 86 5.86 3.11 15.80
N GLU A 87 6.16 3.72 14.67
CA GLU A 87 5.79 5.11 14.37
C GLU A 87 4.26 5.26 14.27
N SER A 88 3.71 6.19 15.04
CA SER A 88 2.30 6.57 14.92
C SER A 88 2.04 7.39 13.64
N PHE A 89 0.76 7.64 13.35
CA PHE A 89 0.40 8.57 12.26
C PHE A 89 0.94 9.97 12.55
N GLU A 90 0.81 10.44 13.78
CA GLU A 90 1.22 11.77 14.24
C GLU A 90 2.73 11.95 14.14
N ASP A 91 3.53 10.94 14.51
CA ASP A 91 4.99 10.98 14.40
C ASP A 91 5.42 11.11 12.92
N GLY A 92 4.85 10.28 12.04
CA GLY A 92 5.12 10.34 10.61
C GLY A 92 4.66 11.67 9.98
N LEU A 93 3.48 12.16 10.36
CA LEU A 93 2.95 13.45 9.93
C LEU A 93 3.84 14.62 10.41
N GLY A 94 4.35 14.53 11.63
CA GLY A 94 5.30 15.48 12.19
C GLY A 94 6.55 15.64 11.32
N ARG A 95 7.07 14.55 10.75
CA ARG A 95 8.22 14.59 9.82
C ARG A 95 7.87 15.26 8.50
N VAL A 96 6.67 15.06 7.96
CA VAL A 96 6.20 15.79 6.78
C VAL A 96 6.11 17.28 7.09
N ARG A 97 5.52 17.65 8.24
CA ARG A 97 5.33 19.04 8.68
C ARG A 97 6.66 19.77 8.96
N SER A 98 7.66 19.06 9.48
CA SER A 98 8.97 19.61 9.81
C SER A 98 9.97 19.60 8.65
N ALA A 99 9.58 19.14 7.46
CA ALA A 99 10.45 19.18 6.29
C ALA A 99 10.88 20.62 5.97
N GLY A 100 12.13 20.81 5.57
CA GLY A 100 12.64 22.11 5.16
C GLY A 100 11.88 22.67 3.96
N ALA A 101 11.46 23.93 4.01
CA ALA A 101 10.74 24.56 2.90
C ALA A 101 11.54 24.54 1.58
N ALA A 102 12.86 24.73 1.67
CA ALA A 102 13.76 24.67 0.51
C ALA A 102 13.83 23.25 -0.07
N ASP A 103 13.90 22.23 0.80
CA ASP A 103 13.93 20.82 0.39
C ASP A 103 12.59 20.41 -0.23
N ALA A 104 11.47 20.83 0.36
CA ALA A 104 10.15 20.60 -0.19
C ALA A 104 10.02 21.13 -1.61
N ARG A 105 10.47 22.38 -1.86
CA ARG A 105 10.50 22.95 -3.22
C ARG A 105 11.42 22.19 -4.17
N ALA A 106 12.60 21.77 -3.69
CA ALA A 106 13.54 20.97 -4.49
C ALA A 106 12.92 19.61 -4.89
N HIS A 107 12.30 18.91 -3.95
CA HIS A 107 11.59 17.65 -4.20
C HIS A 107 10.44 17.81 -5.19
N LEU A 108 9.68 18.90 -5.12
CA LEU A 108 8.61 19.19 -6.07
C LEU A 108 9.14 19.46 -7.49
N ARG A 109 10.28 20.15 -7.63
CA ARG A 109 10.93 20.34 -8.95
C ARG A 109 11.34 19.01 -9.58
N VAL A 110 11.89 18.11 -8.77
CA VAL A 110 12.26 16.75 -9.23
C VAL A 110 11.02 15.97 -9.63
N SER A 111 9.96 15.99 -8.83
CA SER A 111 8.71 15.28 -9.09
C SER A 111 8.02 15.79 -10.36
N LEU A 112 8.02 17.11 -10.60
CA LEU A 112 7.49 17.74 -11.82
C LEU A 112 8.36 17.49 -13.06
N ALA A 113 9.62 17.15 -12.87
CA ALA A 113 10.65 17.15 -13.93
C ALA A 113 10.73 18.50 -14.67
N GLY A 114 10.59 19.61 -13.92
CA GLY A 114 10.55 20.96 -14.51
C GLY A 114 10.51 22.08 -13.45
N PRO A 115 10.38 23.34 -13.91
CA PRO A 115 10.34 24.49 -13.02
C PRO A 115 9.11 24.43 -12.10
N LEU A 116 9.30 24.94 -10.88
CA LEU A 116 8.21 25.04 -9.92
C LEU A 116 7.31 26.22 -10.33
N PRO A 117 5.98 26.05 -10.38
CA PRO A 117 5.04 27.16 -10.57
C PRO A 117 5.14 28.20 -9.43
N ASP A 118 5.02 29.49 -9.74
CA ASP A 118 5.13 30.60 -8.76
C ASP A 118 4.22 30.41 -7.54
N VAL A 119 3.05 29.82 -7.72
CA VAL A 119 2.09 29.53 -6.65
C VAL A 119 2.67 28.58 -5.58
N LEU A 120 3.71 27.82 -5.91
CA LEU A 120 4.43 26.89 -5.03
C LEU A 120 5.79 27.42 -4.54
N GLU A 121 6.20 28.64 -4.93
CA GLU A 121 7.39 29.31 -4.36
C GLU A 121 7.06 29.88 -2.98
N ARG A 122 6.77 28.99 -2.02
CA ARG A 122 6.26 29.29 -0.67
C ARG A 122 6.99 28.47 0.38
N ASP A 123 6.93 28.93 1.62
CA ASP A 123 7.55 28.25 2.76
C ASP A 123 6.57 27.35 3.54
N ASP A 124 5.25 27.54 3.35
CA ASP A 124 4.20 26.80 4.07
C ASP A 124 3.78 25.48 3.37
N LEU A 125 4.56 24.97 2.41
CA LEU A 125 4.24 23.75 1.68
C LEU A 125 4.23 22.49 2.56
N PRO A 126 5.18 22.30 3.50
CA PRO A 126 5.15 21.16 4.42
C PRO A 126 3.91 21.14 5.31
N GLU A 127 3.51 22.29 5.85
CA GLU A 127 2.30 22.44 6.67
C GLU A 127 1.03 22.11 5.87
N ARG A 128 0.95 22.59 4.63
CA ARG A 128 -0.18 22.28 3.73
C ARG A 128 -0.24 20.82 3.36
N ALA A 129 0.90 20.20 3.09
CA ALA A 129 1.00 18.78 2.82
C ALA A 129 0.53 17.98 4.05
N ALA A 130 1.01 18.33 5.24
CA ALA A 130 0.60 17.70 6.48
C ALA A 130 -0.91 17.87 6.73
N ALA A 131 -1.46 19.07 6.58
CA ALA A 131 -2.89 19.34 6.75
C ALA A 131 -3.77 18.56 5.76
N LEU A 132 -3.29 18.30 4.54
CA LEU A 132 -3.98 17.45 3.59
C LEU A 132 -3.92 15.97 3.98
N LEU A 133 -2.76 15.47 4.39
CA LEU A 133 -2.61 14.09 4.85
C LEU A 133 -3.43 13.82 6.12
N GLU A 134 -3.46 14.76 7.06
CA GLU A 134 -4.31 14.71 8.24
C GLU A 134 -5.80 14.61 7.87
N TYR A 135 -6.27 15.43 6.94
CA TYR A 135 -7.63 15.32 6.42
C TYR A 135 -7.92 13.95 5.78
N VAL A 136 -6.99 13.43 4.96
CA VAL A 136 -7.17 12.10 4.32
C VAL A 136 -7.18 11.00 5.39
N TRP A 137 -6.33 11.11 6.40
CA TRP A 137 -6.31 10.20 7.53
C TRP A 137 -7.65 10.19 8.24
N GLU A 138 -8.10 11.34 8.73
CA GLU A 138 -9.32 11.47 9.54
C GLU A 138 -10.59 11.08 8.76
N ALA A 139 -10.72 11.57 7.53
CA ALA A 139 -11.93 11.40 6.74
C ALA A 139 -12.02 10.04 6.04
N ALA A 140 -10.89 9.44 5.64
CA ALA A 140 -10.89 8.36 4.67
C ALA A 140 -10.07 7.11 5.06
N VAL A 141 -9.26 7.19 6.13
CA VAL A 141 -8.45 6.06 6.60
C VAL A 141 -8.80 5.67 8.05
N LEU A 142 -8.78 6.61 8.97
CA LEU A 142 -9.00 6.36 10.41
C LEU A 142 -10.32 5.62 10.72
N PRO A 143 -11.47 5.94 10.09
CA PRO A 143 -12.72 5.22 10.33
C PRO A 143 -12.64 3.71 10.02
N TYR A 144 -11.69 3.31 9.18
CA TYR A 144 -11.48 1.94 8.73
C TYR A 144 -10.18 1.32 9.24
N TRP A 145 -9.38 2.07 10.03
CA TRP A 145 -7.99 1.73 10.34
C TRP A 145 -7.85 0.36 11.02
N GLU A 146 -8.69 0.06 12.01
CA GLU A 146 -8.64 -1.23 12.70
C GLU A 146 -8.82 -2.44 11.75
N ARG A 147 -9.65 -2.29 10.75
CA ARG A 147 -9.85 -3.32 9.73
C ARG A 147 -8.68 -3.38 8.77
N ARG A 148 -8.24 -2.23 8.25
CA ARG A 148 -7.08 -2.14 7.34
C ARG A 148 -5.85 -2.73 8.01
N ARG A 149 -5.59 -2.35 9.25
CA ARG A 149 -4.49 -2.86 10.06
C ARG A 149 -4.48 -4.39 10.13
N ARG A 150 -5.63 -5.02 10.43
CA ARG A 150 -5.73 -6.49 10.44
C ARG A 150 -5.40 -7.13 9.10
N VAL A 151 -5.78 -6.51 8.01
CA VAL A 151 -5.44 -6.97 6.65
C VAL A 151 -3.95 -6.86 6.38
N LEU A 152 -3.35 -5.73 6.75
CA LEU A 152 -1.91 -5.51 6.63
C LEU A 152 -1.12 -6.50 7.49
N GLU A 153 -1.54 -6.76 8.73
CA GLU A 153 -0.96 -7.76 9.63
C GLU A 153 -1.06 -9.17 9.04
N ALA A 154 -2.19 -9.51 8.42
CA ALA A 154 -2.36 -10.79 7.76
C ALA A 154 -1.45 -10.95 6.54
N ASP A 155 -1.26 -9.90 5.74
CA ASP A 155 -0.32 -9.92 4.61
C ASP A 155 1.12 -10.09 5.13
N VAL A 156 1.53 -9.34 6.13
CA VAL A 156 2.84 -9.47 6.78
C VAL A 156 3.08 -10.90 7.26
N ALA A 157 2.10 -11.51 7.95
CA ALA A 157 2.21 -12.89 8.43
C ALA A 157 2.42 -13.89 7.27
N VAL A 158 1.66 -13.73 6.18
CA VAL A 158 1.79 -14.57 4.97
C VAL A 158 3.17 -14.39 4.34
N ARG A 159 3.64 -13.14 4.17
CA ARG A 159 4.95 -12.83 3.57
C ARG A 159 6.10 -13.34 4.44
N THR A 160 6.03 -13.13 5.74
CA THR A 160 7.05 -13.67 6.69
C THR A 160 7.13 -15.19 6.61
N ALA A 161 5.98 -15.88 6.54
CA ALA A 161 5.97 -17.33 6.36
C ALA A 161 6.53 -17.76 4.98
N GLN A 162 6.37 -16.95 3.94
CA GLN A 162 6.98 -17.19 2.63
C GLN A 162 8.50 -17.04 2.70
N VAL A 163 9.00 -15.96 3.31
CA VAL A 163 10.44 -15.75 3.54
C VAL A 163 11.06 -16.93 4.30
N SER A 164 10.44 -17.35 5.40
CA SER A 164 10.94 -18.46 6.22
C SER A 164 11.02 -19.80 5.47
N ARG A 165 10.20 -20.00 4.44
CA ARG A 165 10.14 -21.26 3.67
C ARG A 165 10.97 -21.24 2.39
N GLY A 166 11.04 -20.10 1.71
CA GLY A 166 11.59 -19.98 0.36
C GLY A 166 12.63 -18.88 0.19
N GLY A 167 12.99 -18.21 1.29
CA GLY A 167 13.90 -17.06 1.26
C GLY A 167 13.28 -15.81 0.62
N TRP A 168 14.02 -14.72 0.69
CA TRP A 168 13.58 -13.40 0.19
C TRP A 168 13.25 -13.41 -1.30
N ALA A 169 14.03 -14.08 -2.15
CA ALA A 169 13.79 -14.12 -3.59
C ALA A 169 12.36 -14.57 -3.96
N SER A 170 11.78 -15.50 -3.17
CA SER A 170 10.42 -16.00 -3.42
C SER A 170 9.33 -14.98 -3.12
N VAL A 171 9.62 -13.95 -2.37
CA VAL A 171 8.68 -12.90 -1.95
C VAL A 171 8.83 -11.66 -2.83
N LEU A 172 10.06 -11.24 -3.08
CA LEU A 172 10.39 -10.00 -3.78
C LEU A 172 9.71 -9.89 -5.15
N ASP A 173 9.73 -10.97 -5.94
CA ASP A 173 9.11 -11.01 -7.28
C ASP A 173 7.59 -10.84 -7.26
N SER A 174 6.95 -11.01 -6.09
CA SER A 174 5.49 -10.97 -5.93
C SER A 174 4.98 -9.73 -5.19
N LEU A 175 5.85 -8.82 -4.73
CA LEU A 175 5.43 -7.67 -3.94
C LEU A 175 4.67 -6.64 -4.79
N ARG A 176 5.25 -6.24 -5.91
CA ARG A 176 4.63 -5.25 -6.82
C ARG A 176 5.25 -5.36 -8.22
N PRO A 177 4.57 -4.85 -9.26
CA PRO A 177 5.18 -4.70 -10.58
C PRO A 177 6.47 -3.87 -10.51
N GLY A 178 7.54 -4.39 -11.11
CA GLY A 178 8.84 -3.71 -11.12
C GLY A 178 9.75 -4.02 -9.93
N THR A 179 9.31 -4.81 -8.97
CA THR A 179 10.19 -5.37 -7.92
C THR A 179 10.55 -6.80 -8.29
N ARG A 180 11.85 -7.10 -8.34
CA ARG A 180 12.35 -8.42 -8.73
C ARG A 180 13.75 -8.66 -8.19
N TRP A 181 14.01 -9.88 -7.73
CA TRP A 181 15.36 -10.31 -7.43
C TRP A 181 16.08 -10.72 -8.71
N LEU A 182 17.15 -10.01 -9.06
CA LEU A 182 17.91 -10.25 -10.30
C LEU A 182 19.08 -11.23 -10.11
N GLY A 183 19.34 -11.67 -8.87
CA GLY A 183 20.57 -12.38 -8.51
C GLY A 183 21.76 -11.42 -8.30
N GLU A 184 22.93 -11.98 -7.91
CA GLU A 184 24.15 -11.21 -7.70
C GLU A 184 23.97 -9.98 -6.79
N SER A 185 23.19 -10.16 -5.70
CA SER A 185 22.89 -9.09 -4.74
C SER A 185 22.16 -7.87 -5.34
N ARG A 186 21.41 -8.04 -6.43
CA ARG A 186 20.68 -6.96 -7.10
C ARG A 186 19.18 -7.10 -6.92
N LEU A 187 18.57 -6.09 -6.31
CA LEU A 187 17.13 -5.93 -6.15
C LEU A 187 16.63 -4.86 -7.13
N GLN A 188 15.92 -5.27 -8.18
CA GLN A 188 15.17 -4.33 -9.00
C GLN A 188 14.03 -3.74 -8.18
N VAL A 189 13.88 -2.43 -8.20
CA VAL A 189 12.86 -1.71 -7.43
C VAL A 189 11.93 -0.87 -8.29
N ASN A 190 12.24 -0.77 -9.60
CA ASN A 190 11.54 0.15 -10.48
C ASN A 190 11.74 -0.27 -11.94
N LEU A 191 10.72 -0.06 -12.79
CA LEU A 191 10.78 -0.31 -14.24
C LEU A 191 11.45 0.85 -15.00
N HIS A 192 11.46 2.06 -14.40
CA HIS A 192 12.08 3.23 -15.00
C HIS A 192 13.61 3.20 -14.82
N GLU A 193 14.33 3.86 -15.71
CA GLU A 193 15.75 4.05 -15.52
C GLU A 193 16.02 4.92 -14.29
N TYR A 194 16.91 4.43 -13.47
CA TYR A 194 17.31 5.05 -12.23
C TYR A 194 18.73 4.63 -11.90
N PRO A 195 19.63 5.53 -11.49
CA PRO A 195 20.98 5.18 -11.12
C PRO A 195 21.00 4.10 -10.05
N PRO A 196 21.86 3.07 -10.18
CA PRO A 196 22.01 2.04 -9.16
C PRO A 196 22.39 2.66 -7.82
N ARG A 197 21.85 2.11 -6.71
CA ARG A 197 22.23 2.51 -5.36
C ARG A 197 22.85 1.34 -4.62
N GLU A 198 23.95 1.59 -3.93
CA GLU A 198 24.51 0.67 -2.95
C GLU A 198 23.85 0.92 -1.60
N ILE A 199 23.15 -0.10 -1.08
CA ILE A 199 22.41 -0.03 0.18
C ILE A 199 22.89 -1.06 1.22
N SER A 200 24.06 -1.65 0.99
CA SER A 200 24.64 -2.60 1.94
C SER A 200 24.91 -1.95 3.28
N GLY A 201 24.46 -2.61 4.36
CA GLY A 201 24.53 -2.08 5.72
C GLY A 201 23.38 -1.13 6.10
N ALA A 202 22.48 -0.80 5.16
CA ALA A 202 21.27 -0.02 5.45
C ALA A 202 20.12 -0.89 6.00
N GLU A 203 19.13 -0.26 6.60
CA GLU A 203 17.84 -0.91 6.88
C GLU A 203 17.01 -1.01 5.59
N LEU A 204 16.52 -2.20 5.27
CA LEU A 204 15.60 -2.42 4.16
C LEU A 204 14.24 -2.88 4.69
N LEU A 205 13.21 -2.09 4.38
CA LEU A 205 11.86 -2.25 4.89
C LEU A 205 10.87 -2.58 3.77
N PHE A 206 9.90 -3.44 4.07
CA PHE A 206 8.78 -3.75 3.17
C PHE A 206 7.48 -3.34 3.84
N VAL A 207 6.75 -2.42 3.20
CA VAL A 207 5.60 -1.74 3.81
C VAL A 207 4.34 -2.04 3.00
N PRO A 208 3.43 -2.90 3.49
CA PRO A 208 2.16 -3.16 2.83
C PRO A 208 1.23 -1.95 2.94
N VAL A 209 0.45 -1.70 1.90
CA VAL A 209 -0.65 -0.74 1.88
C VAL A 209 -1.90 -1.35 1.25
N THR A 210 -3.08 -0.88 1.64
CA THR A 210 -4.33 -1.46 1.14
C THR A 210 -4.72 -0.97 -0.26
N PRO A 211 -4.53 0.30 -0.66
CA PRO A 211 -4.75 0.73 -2.03
C PRO A 211 -3.75 0.09 -3.00
N ARG A 212 -4.16 -0.10 -4.25
CA ARG A 212 -3.27 -0.58 -5.31
C ARG A 212 -2.24 0.48 -5.71
N ALA A 213 -1.39 0.82 -4.77
CA ALA A 213 -0.32 1.80 -4.91
C ALA A 213 1.02 1.19 -4.46
N GLY A 214 2.11 1.76 -4.93
CA GLY A 214 3.43 1.36 -4.48
C GLY A 214 4.47 2.38 -4.92
N TRP A 215 5.53 2.50 -4.13
CA TRP A 215 6.68 3.36 -4.39
C TRP A 215 7.89 2.85 -3.61
N VAL A 216 9.00 3.54 -3.75
CA VAL A 216 10.18 3.39 -2.88
C VAL A 216 10.46 4.72 -2.20
N SER A 217 10.94 4.68 -0.97
CA SER A 217 11.45 5.83 -0.25
C SER A 217 12.77 5.50 0.42
N TRP A 218 13.58 6.52 0.73
CA TRP A 218 14.84 6.34 1.44
C TRP A 218 15.21 7.59 2.23
N GLU A 219 15.95 7.37 3.28
CA GLU A 219 16.67 8.38 4.06
C GLU A 219 18.14 7.96 4.07
N GLU A 220 19.01 8.80 3.55
CA GLU A 220 20.44 8.54 3.60
C GLU A 220 20.96 8.76 5.04
N ALA A 221 22.01 8.04 5.43
CA ALA A 221 22.66 8.26 6.70
C ALA A 221 23.18 9.70 6.77
N GLU A 222 22.82 10.44 7.79
CA GLU A 222 23.43 11.75 8.07
C GLU A 222 24.92 11.53 8.33
N GLY A 223 25.82 12.09 7.47
CA GLY A 223 27.27 12.02 7.71
C GLY A 223 28.16 11.57 6.57
N ARG A 224 27.85 11.85 5.30
CA ARG A 224 28.85 11.76 4.21
C ARG A 224 29.61 13.06 4.01
N GLY A 225 29.97 13.73 5.09
CA GLY A 225 30.77 14.95 5.04
C GLY A 225 31.62 15.14 6.31
N GLY A 226 32.71 14.36 6.46
CA GLY A 226 33.73 14.64 7.48
C GLY A 226 33.75 13.68 8.67
N ALA A 227 34.94 13.28 9.03
CA ALA A 227 35.41 12.33 10.02
C ALA A 227 34.56 12.09 11.30
N GLU A 228 34.40 10.82 11.66
CA GLU A 228 34.32 10.27 13.04
C GLU A 228 33.19 10.76 13.98
N GLU A 229 31.92 10.81 13.52
CA GLU A 229 30.82 10.73 14.49
C GLU A 229 29.75 9.76 14.00
N ARG A 230 29.28 8.90 14.90
CA ARG A 230 28.36 7.75 14.75
C ARG A 230 27.29 7.97 13.68
N GLY A 231 27.64 7.64 12.43
CA GLY A 231 26.77 7.76 11.29
C GLY A 231 25.50 6.94 11.48
N GLY A 232 24.33 7.58 11.36
CA GLY A 232 23.06 6.89 11.30
C GLY A 232 23.07 5.86 10.18
N VAL A 233 22.32 4.77 10.32
CA VAL A 233 22.16 3.75 9.30
C VAL A 233 21.15 4.28 8.26
N GLY A 234 21.52 4.28 6.98
CA GLY A 234 20.58 4.62 5.90
C GLY A 234 19.36 3.71 5.93
N ARG A 235 18.20 4.23 5.60
CA ARG A 235 16.93 3.48 5.61
C ARG A 235 16.26 3.52 4.25
N TYR A 236 15.84 2.38 3.77
CA TYR A 236 15.19 2.20 2.47
C TYR A 236 13.90 1.43 2.63
N ALA A 237 12.84 1.86 1.96
CA ALA A 237 11.56 1.16 2.00
C ALA A 237 11.01 0.87 0.61
N VAL A 238 10.43 -0.31 0.46
CA VAL A 238 9.60 -0.71 -0.67
C VAL A 238 8.15 -0.79 -0.19
N VAL A 239 7.34 0.17 -0.60
CA VAL A 239 5.91 0.17 -0.33
C VAL A 239 5.19 -0.60 -1.43
N TYR A 240 4.33 -1.54 -1.05
CA TYR A 240 3.66 -2.45 -1.99
C TYR A 240 2.17 -2.66 -1.65
N PRO A 241 1.31 -2.91 -2.65
CA PRO A 241 -0.09 -3.18 -2.40
C PRO A 241 -0.29 -4.60 -1.84
N CYS A 242 -1.02 -4.74 -0.74
CA CYS A 242 -1.55 -6.02 -0.32
C CYS A 242 -2.85 -6.34 -1.06
N VAL A 243 -3.17 -7.63 -1.22
CA VAL A 243 -4.32 -8.07 -2.02
C VAL A 243 -5.61 -8.03 -1.19
N GLY A 244 -6.68 -7.51 -1.75
CA GLY A 244 -8.05 -7.68 -1.24
C GLY A 244 -8.47 -6.79 -0.07
N ALA A 245 -7.82 -5.64 0.13
CA ALA A 245 -7.92 -4.91 1.38
C ALA A 245 -9.05 -3.88 1.48
N LEU A 246 -9.45 -3.24 0.40
CA LEU A 246 -10.51 -2.22 0.42
C LEU A 246 -11.92 -2.80 0.20
N ALA A 247 -12.03 -4.09 0.00
CA ALA A 247 -13.29 -4.81 -0.06
C ALA A 247 -14.09 -4.63 1.24
N GLY A 248 -15.14 -3.85 1.20
CA GLY A 248 -16.07 -3.68 2.30
C GLY A 248 -15.89 -2.44 3.17
N ASP A 249 -15.04 -1.49 2.78
CA ASP A 249 -14.92 -0.21 3.49
C ASP A 249 -16.16 0.69 3.34
N CYS A 250 -16.98 0.47 2.32
CA CYS A 250 -18.10 1.36 1.97
C CYS A 250 -19.46 0.66 1.93
N GLY A 251 -19.79 -0.17 2.90
CA GLY A 251 -21.17 -0.71 3.01
C GLY A 251 -21.63 -1.63 1.86
N GLY A 252 -20.79 -1.87 0.84
CA GLY A 252 -21.13 -2.62 -0.37
C GLY A 252 -20.70 -4.08 -0.40
N THR A 253 -20.00 -4.56 0.61
CA THR A 253 -19.58 -5.98 0.73
C THR A 253 -20.44 -6.77 1.70
N ALA A 254 -21.50 -6.20 2.20
CA ALA A 254 -22.57 -7.03 2.76
C ALA A 254 -23.16 -7.83 1.60
N ALA A 255 -23.02 -9.15 1.68
CA ALA A 255 -23.75 -10.00 0.76
C ALA A 255 -25.23 -9.59 0.82
N THR A 256 -25.85 -9.45 -0.35
CA THR A 256 -27.25 -9.05 -0.40
C THR A 256 -28.12 -10.01 0.42
N PRO A 257 -29.28 -9.59 0.90
CA PRO A 257 -30.20 -10.50 1.61
C PRO A 257 -30.53 -11.74 0.76
N ALA A 258 -30.70 -11.58 -0.54
CA ALA A 258 -30.97 -12.68 -1.48
C ALA A 258 -29.80 -13.67 -1.55
N LEU A 259 -28.56 -13.19 -1.73
CA LEU A 259 -27.37 -14.02 -1.76
C LEU A 259 -27.11 -14.69 -0.41
N SER A 260 -27.38 -13.98 0.69
CA SER A 260 -27.26 -14.51 2.04
C SER A 260 -28.31 -15.59 2.35
N ALA A 261 -29.51 -15.43 1.86
CA ALA A 261 -30.57 -16.46 1.97
C ALA A 261 -30.21 -17.71 1.16
N LEU A 262 -29.63 -17.55 -0.03
CA LEU A 262 -29.25 -18.66 -0.91
C LEU A 262 -28.08 -19.45 -0.35
N LEU A 263 -27.00 -18.78 0.02
CA LEU A 263 -25.71 -19.41 0.37
C LEU A 263 -25.50 -19.54 1.89
N GLY A 264 -26.22 -18.78 2.69
CA GLY A 264 -25.91 -18.50 4.09
C GLY A 264 -24.90 -17.35 4.22
N ALA A 265 -25.09 -16.48 5.23
CA ALA A 265 -24.36 -15.22 5.38
C ALA A 265 -22.83 -15.35 5.28
N GLY A 266 -22.24 -16.35 5.96
CA GLY A 266 -20.76 -16.53 5.96
C GLY A 266 -20.20 -16.88 4.59
N ARG A 267 -20.87 -17.74 3.81
CA ARG A 267 -20.45 -18.13 2.45
C ARG A 267 -20.67 -17.00 1.46
N ALA A 268 -21.77 -16.30 1.58
CA ALA A 268 -22.08 -15.15 0.75
C ALA A 268 -21.01 -14.05 0.89
N VAL A 269 -20.60 -13.72 2.12
CA VAL A 269 -19.52 -12.75 2.38
C VAL A 269 -18.19 -13.23 1.78
N VAL A 270 -17.80 -14.49 1.98
CA VAL A 270 -16.56 -15.04 1.39
C VAL A 270 -16.60 -14.97 -0.14
N LEU A 271 -17.73 -15.33 -0.75
CA LEU A 271 -17.87 -15.30 -2.21
C LEU A 271 -17.78 -13.87 -2.75
N VAL A 272 -18.41 -12.90 -2.10
CA VAL A 272 -18.34 -11.49 -2.48
C VAL A 272 -16.92 -10.96 -2.37
N LEU A 273 -16.21 -11.24 -1.28
CA LEU A 273 -14.81 -10.82 -1.07
C LEU A 273 -13.86 -11.36 -2.16
N LEU A 274 -14.06 -12.57 -2.62
CA LEU A 274 -13.25 -13.18 -3.67
C LEU A 274 -13.44 -12.54 -5.07
N GLY A 275 -14.41 -11.67 -5.25
CA GLY A 275 -14.60 -10.92 -6.49
C GLY A 275 -13.59 -9.82 -6.73
N GLU A 276 -12.85 -9.46 -5.71
CA GLU A 276 -11.87 -8.38 -5.76
C GLU A 276 -10.46 -8.86 -6.09
N GLY A 277 -10.30 -10.17 -6.16
CA GLY A 277 -9.05 -10.83 -6.50
C GLY A 277 -8.81 -12.10 -5.68
N PRO A 278 -7.76 -12.85 -6.03
CA PRO A 278 -7.42 -14.07 -5.32
C PRO A 278 -7.00 -13.80 -3.88
N LEU A 279 -7.62 -14.48 -2.90
CA LEU A 279 -7.33 -14.34 -1.47
C LEU A 279 -6.91 -15.67 -0.85
N SER A 280 -5.98 -15.62 0.11
CA SER A 280 -5.65 -16.74 0.96
C SER A 280 -6.68 -16.91 2.08
N THR A 281 -6.72 -18.10 2.68
CA THR A 281 -7.58 -18.35 3.86
C THR A 281 -7.29 -17.37 5.00
N THR A 282 -6.01 -17.03 5.22
CA THR A 282 -5.61 -16.09 6.29
C THR A 282 -6.13 -14.67 6.02
N GLN A 283 -6.07 -14.22 4.77
CA GLN A 283 -6.64 -12.93 4.37
C GLN A 283 -8.16 -12.91 4.53
N LEU A 284 -8.85 -13.98 4.15
CA LEU A 284 -10.29 -14.11 4.35
C LEU A 284 -10.69 -14.10 5.83
N VAL A 285 -9.90 -14.75 6.69
CA VAL A 285 -10.07 -14.68 8.17
C VAL A 285 -9.97 -13.25 8.66
N ALA A 286 -8.93 -12.52 8.23
CA ALA A 286 -8.74 -11.12 8.61
C ALA A 286 -9.88 -10.20 8.13
N LEU A 287 -10.33 -10.41 6.87
CA LEU A 287 -11.39 -9.61 6.25
C LEU A 287 -12.78 -9.89 6.86
N THR A 288 -13.08 -11.15 7.16
CA THR A 288 -14.40 -11.54 7.66
C THR A 288 -14.54 -11.45 9.18
N GLY A 289 -13.41 -11.43 9.91
CA GLY A 289 -13.39 -11.56 11.37
C GLY A 289 -13.80 -12.96 11.87
N GLN A 290 -13.96 -13.95 10.97
CA GLN A 290 -14.36 -15.31 11.31
C GLN A 290 -13.15 -16.17 11.67
N GLY A 291 -13.36 -17.23 12.46
CA GLY A 291 -12.29 -18.18 12.78
C GLY A 291 -11.83 -19.00 11.55
N LEU A 292 -10.56 -19.41 11.55
CA LEU A 292 -9.92 -20.15 10.46
C LEU A 292 -10.71 -21.42 10.06
N GLY A 293 -11.23 -22.16 11.02
CA GLY A 293 -12.04 -23.36 10.77
C GLY A 293 -13.38 -23.05 10.09
N SER A 294 -13.99 -21.88 10.36
CA SER A 294 -15.22 -21.44 9.71
C SER A 294 -14.97 -21.07 8.26
N VAL A 295 -13.97 -20.22 8.03
CA VAL A 295 -13.58 -19.80 6.65
C VAL A 295 -13.17 -21.02 5.82
N GLY A 296 -12.40 -21.96 6.39
CA GLY A 296 -12.02 -23.19 5.70
C GLY A 296 -13.21 -24.07 5.28
N ARG A 297 -14.24 -24.17 6.13
CA ARG A 297 -15.50 -24.87 5.80
C ARG A 297 -16.28 -24.15 4.69
N HIS A 298 -16.36 -22.81 4.74
CA HIS A 298 -17.02 -22.03 3.71
C HIS A 298 -16.34 -22.19 2.36
N LEU A 299 -15.01 -22.11 2.32
CA LEU A 299 -14.23 -22.32 1.09
C LEU A 299 -14.41 -23.72 0.52
N ARG A 300 -14.47 -24.75 1.37
CA ARG A 300 -14.71 -26.12 0.89
C ARG A 300 -16.06 -26.25 0.20
N VAL A 301 -17.14 -25.74 0.82
CA VAL A 301 -18.47 -25.77 0.23
C VAL A 301 -18.54 -25.00 -1.09
N LEU A 302 -17.92 -23.84 -1.16
CA LEU A 302 -17.88 -23.02 -2.37
C LEU A 302 -17.05 -23.67 -3.48
N LEU A 303 -15.95 -24.38 -3.14
CA LEU A 303 -15.17 -25.20 -4.08
C LEU A 303 -15.97 -26.37 -4.61
N ASP A 304 -16.64 -27.14 -3.73
CA ASP A 304 -17.44 -28.29 -4.10
C ASP A 304 -18.63 -27.89 -4.99
N ALA A 305 -19.16 -26.67 -4.79
CA ALA A 305 -20.21 -26.07 -5.63
C ALA A 305 -19.67 -25.47 -6.95
N GLY A 306 -18.34 -25.43 -7.17
CA GLY A 306 -17.75 -24.84 -8.37
C GLY A 306 -17.84 -23.30 -8.43
N LEU A 307 -18.21 -22.63 -7.34
CA LEU A 307 -18.34 -21.17 -7.26
C LEU A 307 -16.99 -20.47 -7.07
N VAL A 308 -16.02 -21.18 -6.53
CA VAL A 308 -14.64 -20.72 -6.39
C VAL A 308 -13.68 -21.78 -6.89
N GLU A 309 -12.51 -21.36 -7.28
CA GLU A 309 -11.38 -22.22 -7.61
C GLU A 309 -10.21 -21.94 -6.66
N ARG A 310 -9.29 -22.88 -6.58
CA ARG A 310 -8.07 -22.71 -5.83
C ARG A 310 -6.85 -22.88 -6.71
N ARG A 311 -5.90 -21.99 -6.55
CA ARG A 311 -4.61 -22.06 -7.24
C ARG A 311 -3.47 -22.06 -6.23
N ARG A 312 -2.50 -22.91 -6.42
CA ARG A 312 -1.27 -22.89 -5.64
C ARG A 312 -0.32 -21.88 -6.27
N VAL A 313 0.09 -20.87 -5.50
CA VAL A 313 1.10 -19.90 -5.89
C VAL A 313 2.27 -20.06 -4.92
N GLY A 314 3.32 -20.72 -5.39
CA GLY A 314 4.39 -21.15 -4.51
C GLY A 314 3.87 -22.12 -3.42
N ARG A 315 3.94 -21.69 -2.17
CA ARG A 315 3.44 -22.47 -1.01
C ARG A 315 2.11 -21.98 -0.46
N SER A 316 1.59 -20.88 -0.98
CA SER A 316 0.28 -20.35 -0.59
C SER A 316 -0.81 -20.93 -1.51
N VAL A 317 -1.98 -21.15 -0.93
CA VAL A 317 -3.19 -21.48 -1.66
C VAL A 317 -4.03 -20.20 -1.73
N LEU A 318 -4.28 -19.73 -2.94
CA LEU A 318 -5.17 -18.62 -3.21
C LEU A 318 -6.49 -19.15 -3.80
N TYR A 319 -7.56 -18.51 -3.41
CA TYR A 319 -8.91 -18.78 -3.88
C TYR A 319 -9.39 -17.60 -4.70
N SER A 320 -10.06 -17.86 -5.81
CA SER A 320 -10.70 -16.88 -6.70
C SER A 320 -12.10 -17.32 -7.05
N ARG A 321 -12.99 -16.38 -7.38
CA ARG A 321 -14.28 -16.74 -7.95
C ARG A 321 -14.10 -17.35 -9.34
N THR A 322 -14.99 -18.28 -9.68
CA THR A 322 -15.18 -18.75 -11.05
C THR A 322 -16.21 -17.87 -11.77
N GLY A 323 -16.33 -17.99 -13.09
CA GLY A 323 -17.42 -17.33 -13.83
C GLY A 323 -18.83 -17.70 -13.34
N VAL A 324 -19.00 -18.92 -12.78
CA VAL A 324 -20.27 -19.32 -12.15
C VAL A 324 -20.46 -18.56 -10.83
N GLY A 325 -19.38 -18.39 -10.05
CA GLY A 325 -19.40 -17.58 -8.83
C GLY A 325 -19.74 -16.12 -9.10
N ASP A 326 -19.23 -15.55 -10.19
CA ASP A 326 -19.56 -14.18 -10.62
C ASP A 326 -21.05 -14.07 -10.98
N ALA A 327 -21.57 -14.97 -11.79
CA ALA A 327 -22.98 -14.99 -12.19
C ALA A 327 -23.93 -15.12 -10.99
N VAL A 328 -23.57 -15.93 -9.97
CA VAL A 328 -24.39 -16.08 -8.75
C VAL A 328 -24.40 -14.78 -7.93
N VAL A 329 -23.28 -14.06 -7.85
CA VAL A 329 -23.22 -12.77 -7.14
C VAL A 329 -24.02 -11.71 -7.90
N GLU A 330 -23.90 -11.65 -9.22
CA GLU A 330 -24.65 -10.71 -10.07
C GLU A 330 -26.17 -10.97 -10.02
N ALA A 331 -26.59 -12.23 -10.04
CA ALA A 331 -28.00 -12.58 -9.92
C ALA A 331 -28.62 -12.32 -8.54
N GLY A 332 -27.79 -12.29 -7.49
CA GLY A 332 -28.20 -12.00 -6.12
C GLY A 332 -28.03 -10.55 -5.70
N GLY A 333 -27.56 -9.67 -6.64
CA GLY A 333 -27.22 -8.26 -6.40
C GLY A 333 -28.33 -7.24 -6.69
#